data_d1b9cc39a1eae16e38537c8bf668f47e
#
_entry.id   d1b9cc39a1eae16e38537c8bf668f47e
#
_cell.length_a   1.000
_cell.length_b   1.000
_cell.length_c   1.000
_cell.angle_alpha   90.00
_cell.angle_beta   90.00
_cell.angle_gamma   90.00
#
_symmetry.space_group_name_H-M   'P 1'
#
loop_
_entity.id
_entity.type
_entity.pdbx_description
1 polymer ?
#
loop_
_entity_poly.entity_id
_entity_poly.type
_entity_poly.pdbx_seq_one_letter_code
_entity_poly.pdbx_strand_id
1 'polypeptide(L)'
;MPFSSPPPEAADLVSGADSRRIQTRRSGVHGKGVFALADLAEGETLIEYIGEVISWKEALRRHPHDPKDPNHTFYFHMDEKHVIDAKVGGNSSRWINHSCKPNCEADEDEGQVFIKALRNIKAGEELFYDYGLIIDAKYTPKLLAEYPCWCGAKSCRGTLLAPKDKKEKSDKKAEKKKALKKAEKKAEAKADRKADKKSGVKKDAVEAKKKKD
;
A
#
# COMPACT_ATOMS: atom_id res chain seq x y z
N MET A 1 -13.48 -0.90 -49.98
CA MET A 1 -12.64 -1.21 -48.84
C MET A 1 -12.82 -0.08 -47.82
N PRO A 2 -13.57 -0.26 -46.69
CA PRO A 2 -13.67 0.79 -45.69
C PRO A 2 -12.45 0.66 -44.76
N PHE A 3 -11.76 1.77 -44.55
CA PHE A 3 -10.68 1.93 -43.59
C PHE A 3 -11.28 1.85 -42.17
N SER A 4 -10.89 0.81 -41.44
CA SER A 4 -11.17 0.65 -40.01
C SER A 4 -10.25 1.59 -39.24
N SER A 5 -10.80 2.58 -38.56
CA SER A 5 -10.04 3.45 -37.64
C SER A 5 -9.61 2.64 -36.43
N PRO A 6 -8.40 2.82 -35.92
CA PRO A 6 -7.97 2.17 -34.68
C PRO A 6 -8.82 2.68 -33.50
N PRO A 7 -9.03 1.87 -32.46
CA PRO A 7 -9.71 2.32 -31.24
C PRO A 7 -8.89 3.43 -30.57
N PRO A 8 -9.53 4.39 -29.87
CA PRO A 8 -8.81 5.45 -29.16
C PRO A 8 -7.92 4.87 -28.07
N GLU A 9 -6.70 5.38 -28.03
CA GLU A 9 -5.71 5.04 -27.01
C GLU A 9 -6.27 5.36 -25.61
N ALA A 10 -6.00 4.46 -24.66
CA ALA A 10 -6.53 4.44 -23.29
C ALA A 10 -6.06 5.61 -22.39
N ALA A 11 -5.27 6.56 -22.91
CA ALA A 11 -4.64 7.62 -22.13
C ALA A 11 -5.49 8.86 -21.81
N ASP A 12 -6.64 9.07 -22.51
CA ASP A 12 -7.40 10.32 -22.41
C ASP A 12 -8.67 10.24 -21.51
N LEU A 13 -8.87 9.17 -20.75
CA LEU A 13 -10.14 8.94 -20.04
C LEU A 13 -10.16 9.33 -18.55
N VAL A 14 -9.06 9.86 -17.98
CA VAL A 14 -8.92 9.91 -16.52
C VAL A 14 -9.40 11.20 -15.83
N SER A 15 -9.63 12.31 -16.50
CA SER A 15 -9.93 13.57 -15.78
C SER A 15 -11.34 14.14 -15.86
N GLY A 16 -12.25 13.57 -16.66
CA GLY A 16 -13.58 14.16 -16.85
C GLY A 16 -14.78 13.22 -16.85
N ALA A 17 -14.57 11.91 -16.94
CA ALA A 17 -15.63 10.91 -17.06
C ALA A 17 -16.17 10.42 -15.70
N ASP A 18 -15.37 10.49 -14.64
CA ASP A 18 -15.64 9.89 -13.34
C ASP A 18 -16.85 10.47 -12.61
N SER A 19 -17.07 11.78 -12.68
CA SER A 19 -18.17 12.43 -11.96
C SER A 19 -19.56 12.09 -12.50
N ARG A 20 -19.66 11.50 -13.69
CA ARG A 20 -20.96 11.14 -14.33
C ARG A 20 -21.40 9.72 -14.07
N ARG A 21 -20.50 8.82 -13.62
CA ARG A 21 -20.81 7.40 -13.46
C ARG A 21 -20.91 6.95 -12.01
N ILE A 22 -20.41 7.76 -11.08
CA ILE A 22 -20.44 7.51 -9.63
C ILE A 22 -20.92 8.76 -8.90
N GLN A 23 -21.51 8.57 -7.71
CA GLN A 23 -22.03 9.67 -6.89
C GLN A 23 -21.85 9.40 -5.40
N THR A 24 -21.41 10.43 -4.66
CA THR A 24 -21.40 10.40 -3.20
C THR A 24 -22.80 10.59 -2.63
N ARG A 25 -23.23 9.69 -1.75
CA ARG A 25 -24.52 9.72 -1.03
C ARG A 25 -24.31 9.35 0.43
N ARG A 26 -25.38 9.40 1.23
CA ARG A 26 -25.38 8.81 2.57
C ARG A 26 -25.27 7.29 2.46
N SER A 27 -24.33 6.69 3.21
CA SER A 27 -24.14 5.25 3.27
C SER A 27 -24.98 4.62 4.37
N GLY A 28 -25.40 3.38 4.17
CA GLY A 28 -25.96 2.54 5.21
C GLY A 28 -24.92 1.91 6.15
N VAL A 29 -23.62 1.97 5.77
CA VAL A 29 -22.50 1.40 6.53
C VAL A 29 -21.91 2.45 7.45
N HIS A 30 -21.42 3.57 6.88
CA HIS A 30 -20.84 4.67 7.66
C HIS A 30 -20.90 5.99 6.87
N GLY A 31 -21.40 7.03 7.49
CA GLY A 31 -21.38 8.42 7.00
C GLY A 31 -21.79 8.59 5.53
N LYS A 32 -20.82 8.87 4.68
CA LYS A 32 -20.98 8.95 3.22
C LYS A 32 -20.46 7.69 2.55
N GLY A 33 -20.96 7.39 1.36
CA GLY A 33 -20.48 6.33 0.49
C GLY A 33 -20.52 6.77 -0.98
N VAL A 34 -19.86 6.04 -1.84
CA VAL A 34 -19.87 6.26 -3.29
C VAL A 34 -20.68 5.18 -3.97
N PHE A 35 -21.56 5.56 -4.87
CA PHE A 35 -22.53 4.67 -5.52
C PHE A 35 -22.40 4.74 -7.03
N ALA A 36 -22.53 3.60 -7.69
CA ALA A 36 -22.60 3.52 -9.14
C ALA A 36 -23.90 4.18 -9.65
N LEU A 37 -23.81 5.05 -10.65
CA LEU A 37 -24.96 5.63 -11.36
C LEU A 37 -25.33 4.86 -12.62
N ALA A 38 -24.41 4.06 -13.14
CA ALA A 38 -24.57 3.18 -14.29
C ALA A 38 -23.91 1.82 -13.98
N ASP A 39 -24.17 0.82 -14.80
CA ASP A 39 -23.48 -0.45 -14.74
C ASP A 39 -21.96 -0.23 -15.00
N LEU A 40 -21.12 -0.80 -14.16
CA LEU A 40 -19.66 -0.74 -14.24
C LEU A 40 -19.14 -2.14 -14.53
N ALA A 41 -18.19 -2.26 -15.46
CA ALA A 41 -17.63 -3.55 -15.85
C ALA A 41 -16.50 -4.00 -14.90
N GLU A 42 -16.32 -5.31 -14.76
CA GLU A 42 -15.16 -5.91 -14.10
C GLU A 42 -13.87 -5.41 -14.76
N GLY A 43 -12.86 -5.05 -13.94
CA GLY A 43 -11.57 -4.50 -14.38
C GLY A 43 -11.60 -3.04 -14.77
N GLU A 44 -12.77 -2.38 -14.79
CA GLU A 44 -12.88 -0.97 -15.13
C GLU A 44 -12.25 -0.08 -14.06
N THR A 45 -11.42 0.89 -14.47
CA THR A 45 -10.92 1.96 -13.61
C THR A 45 -12.02 2.99 -13.38
N LEU A 46 -12.39 3.17 -12.12
CA LEU A 46 -13.55 3.98 -11.73
C LEU A 46 -13.17 5.41 -11.36
N ILE A 47 -12.09 5.58 -10.59
CA ILE A 47 -11.64 6.87 -10.09
C ILE A 47 -10.21 6.75 -9.55
N GLU A 48 -9.42 7.80 -9.70
CA GLU A 48 -8.14 7.94 -9.00
C GLU A 48 -8.35 8.35 -7.55
N TYR A 49 -7.60 7.78 -6.62
CA TYR A 49 -7.56 8.21 -5.22
C TYR A 49 -6.55 9.34 -5.08
N ILE A 50 -7.03 10.58 -5.10
CA ILE A 50 -6.18 11.77 -5.04
C ILE A 50 -6.23 12.45 -3.67
N GLY A 51 -5.17 13.20 -3.37
CA GLY A 51 -5.00 14.01 -2.18
C GLY A 51 -3.60 14.59 -2.12
N GLU A 52 -3.29 15.25 -1.02
CA GLU A 52 -1.93 15.74 -0.77
C GLU A 52 -1.01 14.58 -0.39
N VAL A 53 0.09 14.39 -1.13
CA VAL A 53 1.12 13.40 -0.78
C VAL A 53 2.01 13.98 0.32
N ILE A 54 2.00 13.35 1.49
CA ILE A 54 2.74 13.80 2.67
C ILE A 54 3.60 12.66 3.24
N SER A 55 4.58 13.02 4.06
CA SER A 55 5.36 12.03 4.79
C SER A 55 4.55 11.43 5.96
N TRP A 56 4.88 10.20 6.36
CA TRP A 56 4.31 9.59 7.57
C TRP A 56 4.51 10.46 8.82
N LYS A 57 5.64 11.17 8.92
CA LYS A 57 5.88 12.12 10.02
C LYS A 57 4.85 13.24 10.05
N GLU A 58 4.52 13.78 8.89
CA GLU A 58 3.50 14.82 8.76
C GLU A 58 2.10 14.27 9.01
N ALA A 59 1.78 13.06 8.51
CA ALA A 59 0.51 12.40 8.80
C ALA A 59 0.30 12.20 10.30
N LEU A 60 1.32 11.75 11.03
CA LEU A 60 1.27 11.60 12.49
C LEU A 60 1.09 12.95 13.20
N ARG A 61 1.67 14.03 12.68
CA ARG A 61 1.49 15.38 13.23
C ARG A 61 0.06 15.89 13.05
N ARG A 62 -0.58 15.54 11.92
CA ARG A 62 -1.98 15.91 11.61
C ARG A 62 -3.00 15.03 12.32
N HIS A 63 -2.58 13.86 12.78
CA HIS A 63 -3.45 12.89 13.44
C HIS A 63 -3.68 13.25 14.93
N PRO A 64 -4.91 13.09 15.48
CA PRO A 64 -6.15 12.73 14.77
C PRO A 64 -6.77 13.92 14.04
N HIS A 65 -7.35 13.67 12.88
CA HIS A 65 -8.10 14.70 12.15
C HIS A 65 -9.36 15.16 12.91
N ASP A 66 -10.00 14.24 13.59
CA ASP A 66 -11.11 14.50 14.52
C ASP A 66 -10.81 13.81 15.87
N PRO A 67 -10.63 14.57 16.95
CA PRO A 67 -10.43 14.00 18.29
C PRO A 67 -11.59 13.15 18.81
N LYS A 68 -12.80 13.33 18.27
CA LYS A 68 -14.00 12.55 18.65
C LYS A 68 -14.05 11.20 17.92
N ASP A 69 -13.43 11.11 16.76
CA ASP A 69 -13.31 9.89 15.96
C ASP A 69 -11.86 9.76 15.44
N PRO A 70 -10.92 9.43 16.33
CA PRO A 70 -9.49 9.47 16.01
C PRO A 70 -9.07 8.47 14.94
N ASN A 71 -9.84 7.42 14.74
CA ASN A 71 -9.51 6.39 13.76
C ASN A 71 -10.14 6.64 12.38
N HIS A 72 -10.99 7.66 12.26
CA HIS A 72 -11.55 8.07 10.98
C HIS A 72 -10.59 9.02 10.27
N THR A 73 -9.80 8.47 9.37
CA THR A 73 -8.82 9.21 8.56
C THR A 73 -9.08 8.99 7.07
N PHE A 74 -8.56 9.89 6.25
CA PHE A 74 -8.57 9.78 4.79
C PHE A 74 -7.17 9.51 4.26
N TYR A 75 -6.36 8.81 5.05
CA TYR A 75 -5.00 8.44 4.65
C TYR A 75 -5.01 7.17 3.82
N PHE A 76 -4.32 7.21 2.68
CA PHE A 76 -4.03 6.04 1.87
C PHE A 76 -2.51 5.80 1.89
N HIS A 77 -2.11 4.60 2.30
CA HIS A 77 -0.70 4.19 2.34
C HIS A 77 -0.17 4.02 0.93
N MET A 78 0.93 4.70 0.60
CA MET A 78 1.66 4.52 -0.66
C MET A 78 2.89 3.62 -0.47
N ASP A 79 3.82 4.07 0.37
CA ASP A 79 5.07 3.38 0.64
C ASP A 79 5.52 3.58 2.09
N GLU A 80 6.72 3.11 2.45
CA GLU A 80 7.29 3.26 3.80
C GLU A 80 7.46 4.73 4.24
N LYS A 81 7.41 5.69 3.33
CA LYS A 81 7.70 7.10 3.59
C LYS A 81 6.51 8.01 3.38
N HIS A 82 5.58 7.64 2.48
CA HIS A 82 4.54 8.52 1.99
C HIS A 82 3.13 7.95 2.15
N VAL A 83 2.19 8.86 2.27
CA VAL A 83 0.76 8.60 2.38
C VAL A 83 0.01 9.72 1.65
N ILE A 84 -1.10 9.40 1.01
CA ILE A 84 -2.03 10.40 0.46
C ILE A 84 -2.98 10.83 1.57
N ASP A 85 -3.03 12.13 1.86
CA ASP A 85 -4.05 12.75 2.72
C ASP A 85 -5.16 13.31 1.85
N ALA A 86 -6.20 12.51 1.61
CA ALA A 86 -7.35 12.93 0.80
C ALA A 86 -8.30 13.93 1.50
N LYS A 87 -7.99 14.33 2.74
CA LYS A 87 -8.66 15.46 3.39
C LYS A 87 -8.32 16.78 2.69
N VAL A 88 -7.10 16.88 2.12
CA VAL A 88 -6.60 18.05 1.41
C VAL A 88 -6.53 17.73 -0.09
N GLY A 89 -7.26 18.46 -0.91
CA GLY A 89 -7.27 18.28 -2.37
C GLY A 89 -7.88 16.97 -2.87
N GLY A 90 -8.48 16.16 -1.99
CA GLY A 90 -9.07 14.87 -2.35
C GLY A 90 -10.41 15.00 -3.09
N ASN A 91 -10.75 13.95 -3.82
CA ASN A 91 -12.01 13.82 -4.55
C ASN A 91 -13.02 12.90 -3.83
N SER A 92 -14.03 12.39 -4.55
CA SER A 92 -15.06 11.51 -3.99
C SER A 92 -14.55 10.13 -3.57
N SER A 93 -13.39 9.67 -4.07
CA SER A 93 -12.80 8.36 -3.72
C SER A 93 -12.61 8.17 -2.22
N ARG A 94 -12.30 9.24 -1.49
CA ARG A 94 -12.15 9.22 -0.02
C ARG A 94 -13.40 8.77 0.74
N TRP A 95 -14.56 8.79 0.10
CA TRP A 95 -15.82 8.35 0.69
C TRP A 95 -16.18 6.91 0.36
N ILE A 96 -15.34 6.18 -0.39
CA ILE A 96 -15.55 4.75 -0.65
C ILE A 96 -15.28 4.01 0.65
N ASN A 97 -16.31 3.33 1.17
CA ASN A 97 -16.23 2.63 2.44
C ASN A 97 -15.49 1.29 2.34
N HIS A 98 -15.07 0.79 3.50
CA HIS A 98 -14.51 -0.54 3.60
C HIS A 98 -15.58 -1.63 3.53
N SER A 99 -15.24 -2.76 2.88
CA SER A 99 -15.95 -4.02 3.06
C SER A 99 -14.98 -5.21 3.13
N CYS A 100 -15.29 -6.18 4.00
CA CYS A 100 -14.59 -7.48 4.04
C CYS A 100 -14.97 -8.39 2.85
N LYS A 101 -15.96 -7.99 2.04
CA LYS A 101 -16.34 -8.58 0.75
C LYS A 101 -16.47 -7.44 -0.26
N PRO A 102 -15.36 -6.89 -0.72
CA PRO A 102 -15.34 -5.71 -1.57
C PRO A 102 -15.85 -6.01 -2.99
N ASN A 103 -16.27 -4.96 -3.71
CA ASN A 103 -16.57 -4.99 -5.13
C ASN A 103 -15.58 -4.14 -5.95
N CYS A 104 -14.65 -3.47 -5.27
CA CYS A 104 -13.55 -2.74 -5.87
C CYS A 104 -12.23 -3.11 -5.19
N GLU A 105 -11.13 -2.78 -5.83
CA GLU A 105 -9.78 -2.81 -5.27
C GLU A 105 -9.08 -1.48 -5.51
N ALA A 106 -8.07 -1.19 -4.70
CA ALA A 106 -7.15 -0.09 -4.93
C ALA A 106 -5.87 -0.67 -5.56
N ASP A 107 -5.53 -0.19 -6.74
CA ASP A 107 -4.36 -0.60 -7.52
C ASP A 107 -3.39 0.59 -7.65
N GLU A 108 -2.12 0.35 -7.37
CA GLU A 108 -1.06 1.36 -7.48
C GLU A 108 -0.33 1.18 -8.80
N ASP A 109 -0.26 2.24 -9.57
CA ASP A 109 0.46 2.29 -10.83
C ASP A 109 1.27 3.60 -10.91
N GLU A 110 2.58 3.48 -11.06
CA GLU A 110 3.54 4.60 -11.16
C GLU A 110 3.39 5.70 -10.08
N GLY A 111 3.01 5.30 -8.86
CA GLY A 111 2.82 6.21 -7.73
C GLY A 111 1.46 6.91 -7.70
N GLN A 112 0.55 6.53 -8.56
CA GLN A 112 -0.87 6.90 -8.53
C GLN A 112 -1.70 5.72 -8.02
N VAL A 113 -2.83 6.00 -7.40
CA VAL A 113 -3.72 4.98 -6.85
C VAL A 113 -5.06 5.05 -7.57
N PHE A 114 -5.47 3.94 -8.15
CA PHE A 114 -6.73 3.83 -8.88
C PHE A 114 -7.68 2.84 -8.21
N ILE A 115 -8.94 3.21 -8.11
CA ILE A 115 -9.99 2.30 -7.68
C ILE A 115 -10.56 1.59 -8.91
N LYS A 116 -10.45 0.27 -8.93
CA LYS A 116 -10.91 -0.61 -10.03
C LYS A 116 -12.03 -1.54 -9.57
N ALA A 117 -12.93 -1.88 -10.47
CA ALA A 117 -14.01 -2.82 -10.19
C ALA A 117 -13.49 -4.27 -10.18
N LEU A 118 -13.71 -5.01 -9.10
CA LEU A 118 -13.36 -6.44 -8.96
C LEU A 118 -14.37 -7.38 -9.64
N ARG A 119 -15.53 -6.89 -9.98
CA ARG A 119 -16.63 -7.60 -10.64
C ARG A 119 -17.54 -6.59 -11.33
N ASN A 120 -18.46 -7.09 -12.13
CA ASN A 120 -19.54 -6.24 -12.63
C ASN A 120 -20.34 -5.66 -11.45
N ILE A 121 -20.55 -4.34 -11.44
CA ILE A 121 -21.28 -3.58 -10.42
C ILE A 121 -22.49 -2.96 -11.09
N LYS A 122 -23.67 -3.16 -10.50
CA LYS A 122 -24.93 -2.62 -11.06
C LYS A 122 -25.15 -1.17 -10.62
N ALA A 123 -25.84 -0.41 -11.46
CA ALA A 123 -26.34 0.92 -11.09
C ALA A 123 -27.09 0.85 -9.75
N GLY A 124 -26.78 1.80 -8.85
CA GLY A 124 -27.32 1.87 -7.49
C GLY A 124 -26.52 1.12 -6.43
N GLU A 125 -25.58 0.23 -6.78
CA GLU A 125 -24.71 -0.42 -5.81
C GLU A 125 -23.72 0.58 -5.19
N GLU A 126 -23.44 0.43 -3.91
CA GLU A 126 -22.36 1.15 -3.22
C GLU A 126 -21.02 0.48 -3.53
N LEU A 127 -19.98 1.32 -3.75
CA LEU A 127 -18.61 0.89 -3.97
C LEU A 127 -17.90 0.66 -2.65
N PHE A 128 -17.15 -0.44 -2.56
CA PHE A 128 -16.37 -0.83 -1.39
C PHE A 128 -15.03 -1.39 -1.80
N TYR A 129 -13.97 -1.08 -1.06
CA TYR A 129 -12.71 -1.80 -1.17
C TYR A 129 -12.23 -2.27 0.21
N ASP A 130 -11.34 -3.26 0.26
CA ASP A 130 -10.71 -3.67 1.51
C ASP A 130 -9.58 -2.67 1.81
N TYR A 131 -9.68 -1.95 2.91
CA TYR A 131 -8.66 -0.97 3.30
C TYR A 131 -7.28 -1.61 3.56
N GLY A 132 -7.24 -2.92 3.81
CA GLY A 132 -5.98 -3.63 4.06
C GLY A 132 -5.20 -3.08 5.24
N LEU A 133 -5.87 -2.45 6.21
CA LEU A 133 -5.22 -1.72 7.30
C LEU A 133 -4.37 -2.64 8.16
N ILE A 134 -3.07 -2.38 8.22
CA ILE A 134 -2.11 -3.13 9.03
C ILE A 134 -1.49 -2.21 10.06
N ILE A 135 -1.54 -2.62 11.33
CA ILE A 135 -0.88 -1.93 12.44
C ILE A 135 0.28 -2.80 12.93
N ASP A 136 1.47 -2.21 13.07
CA ASP A 136 2.66 -2.92 13.55
C ASP A 136 2.63 -3.10 15.07
N ALA A 137 1.60 -3.82 15.55
CA ALA A 137 1.41 -4.22 16.93
C ALA A 137 0.80 -5.62 16.98
N LYS A 138 0.91 -6.30 18.12
CA LYS A 138 0.17 -7.56 18.34
C LYS A 138 -1.33 -7.26 18.37
N TYR A 139 -2.12 -7.94 17.54
CA TYR A 139 -3.58 -7.80 17.56
C TYR A 139 -4.14 -8.41 18.84
N THR A 140 -4.57 -7.53 19.73
CA THR A 140 -5.29 -7.86 20.97
C THR A 140 -6.79 -7.61 20.76
N PRO A 141 -7.69 -8.22 21.57
CA PRO A 141 -9.10 -7.91 21.50
C PRO A 141 -9.40 -6.41 21.65
N LYS A 142 -8.63 -5.68 22.47
CA LYS A 142 -8.73 -4.23 22.63
C LYS A 142 -8.41 -3.53 21.31
N LEU A 143 -7.26 -3.83 20.68
CA LEU A 143 -6.86 -3.20 19.41
C LEU A 143 -7.87 -3.49 18.29
N LEU A 144 -8.39 -4.71 18.21
CA LEU A 144 -9.41 -5.07 17.21
C LEU A 144 -10.71 -4.27 17.41
N ALA A 145 -11.09 -4.01 18.65
CA ALA A 145 -12.27 -3.22 18.99
C ALA A 145 -12.10 -1.70 18.73
N GLU A 146 -10.87 -1.22 18.64
CA GLU A 146 -10.58 0.18 18.26
C GLU A 146 -10.80 0.44 16.76
N TYR A 147 -10.85 -0.62 15.93
CA TYR A 147 -11.07 -0.55 14.48
C TYR A 147 -12.25 -1.43 14.05
N PRO A 148 -13.47 -1.14 14.51
CA PRO A 148 -14.62 -1.99 14.24
C PRO A 148 -15.03 -1.90 12.76
N CYS A 149 -15.54 -3.00 12.21
CA CYS A 149 -16.10 -3.07 10.86
C CYS A 149 -17.60 -3.37 10.92
N TRP A 150 -18.39 -2.55 10.24
CA TRP A 150 -19.85 -2.69 10.11
C TRP A 150 -20.30 -2.91 8.67
N CYS A 151 -19.46 -3.51 7.81
CA CYS A 151 -19.76 -3.67 6.39
C CYS A 151 -20.96 -4.59 6.08
N GLY A 152 -21.49 -5.31 7.06
CA GLY A 152 -22.66 -6.18 6.89
C GLY A 152 -22.43 -7.45 6.07
N ALA A 153 -21.21 -7.71 5.58
CA ALA A 153 -20.90 -8.91 4.85
C ALA A 153 -21.03 -10.18 5.72
N LYS A 154 -21.53 -11.28 5.17
CA LYS A 154 -21.62 -12.57 5.90
C LYS A 154 -20.26 -13.06 6.39
N SER A 155 -19.18 -12.72 5.68
CA SER A 155 -17.78 -13.02 6.03
C SER A 155 -17.06 -11.84 6.69
N CYS A 156 -17.80 -10.94 7.34
CA CYS A 156 -17.20 -9.78 8.00
C CYS A 156 -16.21 -10.22 9.09
N ARG A 157 -15.03 -9.61 9.09
CA ARG A 157 -13.97 -9.86 10.09
C ARG A 157 -14.26 -9.21 11.45
N GLY A 158 -15.28 -8.35 11.54
CA GLY A 158 -15.57 -7.54 12.72
C GLY A 158 -14.59 -6.41 12.96
N THR A 159 -13.57 -6.27 12.13
CA THR A 159 -12.54 -5.23 12.22
C THR A 159 -12.09 -4.76 10.83
N LEU A 160 -11.63 -3.52 10.72
CA LEU A 160 -11.00 -2.95 9.52
C LEU A 160 -9.58 -3.51 9.32
N LEU A 161 -8.97 -4.07 10.37
CA LEU A 161 -7.61 -4.58 10.30
C LEU A 161 -7.54 -5.82 9.41
N ALA A 162 -6.58 -5.83 8.50
CA ALA A 162 -6.28 -7.00 7.69
C ALA A 162 -5.69 -8.13 8.55
N PRO A 163 -5.96 -9.40 8.25
CA PRO A 163 -5.31 -10.52 8.92
C PRO A 163 -3.79 -10.42 8.74
N LYS A 164 -3.03 -10.56 9.81
CA LYS A 164 -1.57 -10.71 9.70
C LYS A 164 -1.28 -12.13 9.22
N ASP A 165 -1.04 -12.29 7.95
CA ASP A 165 -0.72 -13.59 7.35
C ASP A 165 0.52 -14.19 7.99
N LYS A 166 0.44 -15.50 8.28
CA LYS A 166 1.60 -16.29 8.75
C LYS A 166 2.74 -16.25 7.70
N LYS A 167 2.40 -16.02 6.44
CA LYS A 167 3.31 -15.93 5.30
C LYS A 167 4.20 -14.68 5.35
N GLU A 168 3.66 -13.49 5.64
CA GLU A 168 4.48 -12.27 5.82
C GLU A 168 5.50 -12.38 6.95
N LYS A 169 5.15 -13.10 8.04
CA LYS A 169 6.11 -13.35 9.13
C LYS A 169 7.22 -14.29 8.71
N SER A 170 6.94 -15.27 7.83
CA SER A 170 7.95 -16.18 7.28
C SER A 170 8.86 -15.47 6.29
N ASP A 171 8.32 -14.57 5.48
CA ASP A 171 9.06 -13.84 4.44
C ASP A 171 9.97 -12.77 5.06
N LYS A 172 9.47 -11.97 6.00
CA LYS A 172 10.29 -11.02 6.79
C LYS A 172 11.38 -11.74 7.60
N LYS A 173 11.08 -12.94 8.14
CA LYS A 173 12.08 -13.77 8.85
C LYS A 173 13.11 -14.36 7.90
N ALA A 174 12.70 -14.75 6.68
CA ALA A 174 13.59 -15.26 5.64
C ALA A 174 14.49 -14.16 5.06
N GLU A 175 13.96 -12.96 4.82
CA GLU A 175 14.74 -11.79 4.41
C GLU A 175 15.77 -11.38 5.47
N LYS A 176 15.36 -11.31 6.73
CA LYS A 176 16.27 -10.99 7.84
C LYS A 176 17.39 -12.02 7.95
N LYS A 177 17.08 -13.32 7.73
CA LYS A 177 18.07 -14.40 7.72
C LYS A 177 19.01 -14.34 6.50
N LYS A 178 18.49 -13.93 5.33
CA LYS A 178 19.32 -13.68 4.12
C LYS A 178 20.25 -12.47 4.31
N ALA A 179 19.75 -11.39 4.92
CA ALA A 179 20.53 -10.20 5.21
C ALA A 179 21.66 -10.47 6.21
N LEU A 180 21.39 -11.23 7.29
CA LEU A 180 22.42 -11.67 8.24
C LEU A 180 23.51 -12.51 7.55
N LYS A 181 23.13 -13.56 6.79
CA LYS A 181 24.09 -14.38 6.04
C LYS A 181 24.94 -13.59 5.04
N LYS A 182 24.35 -12.56 4.41
CA LYS A 182 25.09 -11.67 3.50
C LYS A 182 26.07 -10.78 4.25
N ALA A 183 25.72 -10.34 5.46
CA ALA A 183 26.61 -9.56 6.33
C ALA A 183 27.77 -10.40 6.86
N GLU A 184 27.51 -11.64 7.29
CA GLU A 184 28.55 -12.62 7.74
C GLU A 184 29.54 -12.93 6.62
N LYS A 185 29.07 -13.28 5.41
CA LYS A 185 29.94 -13.50 4.24
C LYS A 185 30.79 -12.27 3.90
N LYS A 186 30.24 -11.07 4.06
CA LYS A 186 31.00 -9.85 3.79
C LYS A 186 32.03 -9.56 4.87
N ALA A 187 31.79 -9.98 6.10
CA ALA A 187 32.73 -9.88 7.21
C ALA A 187 33.88 -10.89 7.07
N GLU A 188 33.59 -12.15 6.69
CA GLU A 188 34.60 -13.18 6.39
C GLU A 188 35.52 -12.77 5.26
N ALA A 189 34.94 -12.34 4.10
CA ALA A 189 35.73 -11.90 2.96
C ALA A 189 36.61 -10.66 3.27
N LYS A 190 36.21 -9.85 4.26
CA LYS A 190 37.01 -8.71 4.73
C LYS A 190 38.13 -9.14 5.69
N ALA A 191 37.91 -10.23 6.45
CA ALA A 191 38.91 -10.81 7.33
C ALA A 191 40.03 -11.50 6.51
N ASP A 192 39.65 -12.29 5.49
CA ASP A 192 40.61 -12.97 4.60
C ASP A 192 41.50 -12.00 3.85
N ARG A 193 40.92 -10.93 3.29
CA ARG A 193 41.70 -9.84 2.64
C ARG A 193 42.68 -9.13 3.58
N LYS A 194 42.37 -9.11 4.88
CA LYS A 194 43.25 -8.50 5.92
C LYS A 194 44.36 -9.46 6.33
N ALA A 195 44.10 -10.77 6.31
CA ALA A 195 45.09 -11.81 6.56
C ALA A 195 46.12 -11.90 5.43
N ASP A 196 45.68 -11.89 4.16
CA ASP A 196 46.55 -11.90 2.98
C ASP A 196 47.48 -10.68 2.93
N LYS A 197 46.97 -9.48 3.21
CA LYS A 197 47.81 -8.28 3.33
C LYS A 197 48.87 -8.40 4.40
N LYS A 198 48.59 -9.10 5.51
CA LYS A 198 49.54 -9.24 6.64
C LYS A 198 50.61 -10.30 6.34
N SER A 199 50.31 -11.31 5.51
CA SER A 199 51.26 -12.34 5.06
C SER A 199 52.20 -11.82 3.93
N GLY A 200 51.69 -10.96 3.02
CA GLY A 200 52.48 -10.32 1.97
C GLY A 200 53.59 -9.41 2.55
N VAL A 201 53.25 -8.57 3.53
CA VAL A 201 54.22 -7.66 4.16
C VAL A 201 55.33 -8.41 4.92
N LYS A 202 55.08 -9.64 5.41
CA LYS A 202 56.11 -10.46 6.04
C LYS A 202 57.08 -11.13 5.03
N LYS A 203 56.65 -11.45 3.81
CA LYS A 203 57.50 -12.01 2.78
C LYS A 203 58.48 -10.97 2.25
N ASP A 204 58.04 -9.76 2.00
CA ASP A 204 58.92 -8.68 1.49
C ASP A 204 60.00 -8.26 2.51
N ALA A 205 59.69 -8.34 3.82
CA ALA A 205 60.61 -8.04 4.91
C ALA A 205 61.73 -9.13 5.08
N VAL A 206 61.41 -10.40 4.73
CA VAL A 206 62.39 -11.50 4.81
C VAL A 206 63.34 -11.48 3.58
N GLU A 207 62.82 -11.11 2.40
CA GLU A 207 63.60 -11.03 1.17
C GLU A 207 64.58 -9.86 1.15
N ALA A 208 64.19 -8.72 1.79
CA ALA A 208 65.03 -7.57 1.94
C ALA A 208 66.22 -7.77 2.92
N LYS A 209 66.11 -8.75 3.87
CA LYS A 209 67.21 -9.10 4.79
C LYS A 209 68.25 -10.08 4.15
N LYS A 210 67.84 -10.90 3.14
CA LYS A 210 68.75 -11.82 2.43
C LYS A 210 69.65 -11.14 1.38
N LYS A 211 69.44 -9.92 1.02
CA LYS A 211 70.25 -9.15 0.07
C LYS A 211 71.28 -8.22 0.70
N LYS A 212 71.50 -8.29 2.02
CA LYS A 212 72.49 -7.45 2.77
C LYS A 212 73.61 -8.25 3.42
N ASP A 213 73.70 -9.55 3.24
CA ASP A 213 74.85 -10.42 3.57
C ASP A 213 75.49 -10.86 2.22
#